data_f203c9df9716be6d2ba61eeeebcfc2cb
#
_entry.id   f203c9df9716be6d2ba61eeeebcfc2cb
#
_cell.length_a   1.000
_cell.length_b   1.000
_cell.length_c   1.000
_cell.angle_alpha   90.00
_cell.angle_beta   90.00
_cell.angle_gamma   90.00
#
_symmetry.space_group_name_H-M   'P 1'
#
loop_
_entity.id
_entity.type
_entity.pdbx_description
1 polymer ?
#
loop_
_entity_poly.entity_id
_entity_poly.type
_entity_poly.pdbx_seq_one_letter_code
_entity_poly.pdbx_strand_id
1 'polypeptide(L)'
;MPTVLLFHHVQGLTPGVLAFADALRAAGHTVHTPDLLDGKLFGSVPEGVAYVKTIGFQTVIERGAAAAEALPEELVYIGMSLGALPAQYLAQTRQGARRAVLLHGAVGVSEFSPTWPKDVPVEIHAMDADPEFVDSGDIDAAMALVSEAEDGNLFLYPGKGHLFTDSSLADYDPEAAALVMRRVLQFLQDVDAG
;
A
#
# COMPACT_ATOMS: atom_id res chain seq x y z
N MET A 1 -0.74 19.05 -6.28
CA MET A 1 -0.12 17.70 -6.35
C MET A 1 0.05 17.16 -4.94
N PRO A 2 -0.54 16.01 -4.61
CA PRO A 2 -0.55 15.50 -3.25
C PRO A 2 0.83 15.07 -2.76
N THR A 3 1.00 15.13 -1.43
CA THR A 3 2.11 14.48 -0.73
C THR A 3 1.73 13.03 -0.46
N VAL A 4 2.59 12.10 -0.85
CA VAL A 4 2.40 10.66 -0.74
C VAL A 4 3.34 10.10 0.33
N LEU A 5 2.80 9.28 1.22
CA LEU A 5 3.56 8.45 2.14
C LEU A 5 3.43 6.99 1.68
N LEU A 6 4.53 6.44 1.14
CA LEU A 6 4.59 5.10 0.57
C LEU A 6 5.33 4.15 1.51
N PHE A 7 4.66 3.07 1.88
CA PHE A 7 5.17 2.02 2.74
C PHE A 7 5.53 0.76 1.95
N HIS A 8 6.74 0.29 2.14
CA HIS A 8 7.29 -0.87 1.45
C HIS A 8 6.72 -2.20 1.98
N HIS A 9 6.89 -3.26 1.20
CA HIS A 9 6.50 -4.63 1.53
C HIS A 9 7.49 -5.32 2.49
N VAL A 10 7.20 -6.56 2.83
CA VAL A 10 7.93 -7.35 3.84
C VAL A 10 9.40 -7.65 3.48
N GLN A 11 9.79 -7.57 2.20
CA GLN A 11 11.20 -7.74 1.81
C GLN A 11 12.04 -6.46 2.04
N GLY A 12 11.45 -5.38 2.54
CA GLY A 12 12.14 -4.15 2.91
C GLY A 12 12.04 -3.06 1.85
N LEU A 13 12.79 -1.98 2.04
CA LEU A 13 12.85 -0.85 1.13
C LEU A 13 13.78 -1.17 -0.06
N THR A 14 13.30 -2.02 -0.95
CA THR A 14 14.02 -2.54 -2.12
C THR A 14 14.25 -1.49 -3.20
N PRO A 15 15.18 -1.74 -4.16
CA PRO A 15 15.31 -0.87 -5.33
C PRO A 15 14.03 -0.74 -6.15
N GLY A 16 13.19 -1.78 -6.21
CA GLY A 16 11.91 -1.74 -6.93
C GLY A 16 10.87 -0.84 -6.25
N VAL A 17 10.79 -0.85 -4.92
CA VAL A 17 9.95 0.11 -4.17
C VAL A 17 10.42 1.55 -4.41
N LEU A 18 11.73 1.79 -4.40
CA LEU A 18 12.30 3.12 -4.68
C LEU A 18 12.02 3.54 -6.12
N ALA A 19 12.11 2.63 -7.10
CA ALA A 19 11.77 2.90 -8.49
C ALA A 19 10.29 3.28 -8.66
N PHE A 20 9.38 2.61 -7.94
CA PHE A 20 7.96 2.97 -7.91
C PHE A 20 7.76 4.39 -7.35
N ALA A 21 8.43 4.71 -6.25
CA ALA A 21 8.40 6.06 -5.67
C ALA A 21 8.96 7.13 -6.64
N ASP A 22 10.03 6.81 -7.36
CA ASP A 22 10.65 7.72 -8.33
C ASP A 22 9.74 7.97 -9.53
N ALA A 23 8.96 6.98 -9.97
CA ALA A 23 7.94 7.18 -11.00
C ALA A 23 6.84 8.16 -10.55
N LEU A 24 6.40 8.09 -9.29
CA LEU A 24 5.47 9.06 -8.72
C LEU A 24 6.10 10.47 -8.61
N ARG A 25 7.37 10.56 -8.20
CA ARG A 25 8.11 11.83 -8.15
C ARG A 25 8.28 12.45 -9.53
N ALA A 26 8.56 11.63 -10.54
CA ALA A 26 8.66 12.07 -11.94
C ALA A 26 7.33 12.63 -12.48
N ALA A 27 6.20 12.16 -11.95
CA ALA A 27 4.87 12.70 -12.23
C ALA A 27 4.54 13.98 -11.42
N GLY A 28 5.47 14.45 -10.56
CA GLY A 28 5.35 15.72 -9.83
C GLY A 28 4.87 15.59 -8.37
N HIS A 29 4.68 14.38 -7.86
CA HIS A 29 4.28 14.18 -6.47
C HIS A 29 5.48 14.29 -5.51
N THR A 30 5.24 14.77 -4.29
CA THR A 30 6.19 14.64 -3.19
C THR A 30 6.00 13.28 -2.55
N VAL A 31 7.04 12.43 -2.53
CA VAL A 31 6.92 11.05 -2.04
C VAL A 31 7.93 10.77 -0.93
N HIS A 32 7.42 10.36 0.22
CA HIS A 32 8.20 9.87 1.36
C HIS A 32 8.13 8.36 1.43
N THR A 33 9.28 7.73 1.65
CA THR A 33 9.43 6.26 1.70
C THR A 33 10.17 5.86 2.98
N PRO A 34 9.50 5.85 4.14
CA PRO A 34 10.15 5.46 5.39
C PRO A 34 10.54 4.00 5.36
N ASP A 35 11.69 3.69 5.98
CA ASP A 35 12.09 2.32 6.22
C ASP A 35 11.42 1.79 7.49
N LEU A 36 10.65 0.72 7.35
CA LEU A 36 9.89 0.08 8.42
C LEU A 36 10.65 -1.07 9.09
N LEU A 37 11.78 -1.52 8.52
CA LEU A 37 12.48 -2.75 8.92
C LEU A 37 13.98 -2.53 9.27
N ASP A 38 14.34 -1.33 9.74
CA ASP A 38 15.69 -1.00 10.24
C ASP A 38 16.82 -1.24 9.20
N GLY A 39 16.58 -0.90 7.93
CA GLY A 39 17.52 -1.07 6.82
C GLY A 39 17.67 -2.52 6.36
N LYS A 40 16.84 -3.43 6.85
CA LYS A 40 16.93 -4.84 6.48
C LYS A 40 16.24 -5.10 5.14
N LEU A 41 16.90 -5.91 4.33
CA LEU A 41 16.36 -6.47 3.08
C LEU A 41 16.32 -7.99 3.19
N PHE A 42 15.26 -8.59 2.69
CA PHE A 42 15.05 -10.03 2.74
C PHE A 42 14.92 -10.58 1.31
N GLY A 43 15.49 -11.78 1.10
CA GLY A 43 15.49 -12.45 -0.20
C GLY A 43 14.15 -13.09 -0.58
N SER A 44 13.23 -13.22 0.37
CA SER A 44 11.91 -13.84 0.16
C SER A 44 10.85 -13.30 1.13
N VAL A 45 9.58 -13.45 0.77
CA VAL A 45 8.44 -13.13 1.63
C VAL A 45 8.49 -13.91 2.95
N PRO A 46 8.73 -15.25 2.99
CA PRO A 46 8.83 -15.97 4.24
C PRO A 46 9.92 -15.48 5.20
N GLU A 47 11.10 -15.08 4.68
CA GLU A 47 12.17 -14.51 5.50
C GLU A 47 11.77 -13.19 6.14
N GLY A 48 11.18 -12.29 5.36
CA GLY A 48 10.69 -11.02 5.87
C GLY A 48 9.57 -11.20 6.89
N VAL A 49 8.62 -12.09 6.63
CA VAL A 49 7.54 -12.43 7.58
C VAL A 49 8.11 -13.00 8.89
N ALA A 50 9.12 -13.88 8.80
CA ALA A 50 9.78 -14.40 10.00
C ALA A 50 10.39 -13.29 10.84
N TYR A 51 11.05 -12.32 10.22
CA TYR A 51 11.58 -11.15 10.93
C TYR A 51 10.46 -10.29 11.54
N VAL A 52 9.42 -9.96 10.77
CA VAL A 52 8.30 -9.14 11.27
C VAL A 52 7.61 -9.81 12.47
N LYS A 53 7.49 -11.14 12.48
CA LYS A 53 6.99 -11.87 13.66
C LYS A 53 7.85 -11.68 14.90
N THR A 54 9.15 -11.42 14.76
CA THR A 54 10.03 -11.16 15.92
C THR A 54 9.86 -9.77 16.50
N ILE A 55 9.59 -8.77 15.65
CA ILE A 55 9.41 -7.38 16.09
C ILE A 55 7.93 -7.03 16.34
N GLY A 56 7.01 -7.81 15.81
CA GLY A 56 5.55 -7.61 15.87
C GLY A 56 5.00 -6.75 14.75
N PHE A 57 3.85 -7.12 14.19
CA PHE A 57 3.14 -6.33 13.17
C PHE A 57 2.71 -4.96 13.70
N GLN A 58 2.37 -4.87 14.99
CA GLN A 58 2.05 -3.61 15.62
C GLN A 58 3.22 -2.62 15.56
N THR A 59 4.46 -3.07 15.73
CA THR A 59 5.65 -2.23 15.59
C THR A 59 5.77 -1.62 14.18
N VAL A 60 5.39 -2.37 13.14
CA VAL A 60 5.39 -1.87 11.75
C VAL A 60 4.37 -0.74 11.59
N ILE A 61 3.16 -0.91 12.15
CA ILE A 61 2.11 0.11 12.13
C ILE A 61 2.57 1.36 12.88
N GLU A 62 3.15 1.21 14.07
CA GLU A 62 3.66 2.31 14.89
C GLU A 62 4.78 3.10 14.19
N ARG A 63 5.70 2.41 13.50
CA ARG A 63 6.74 3.05 12.70
C ARG A 63 6.16 3.84 11.53
N GLY A 64 5.16 3.29 10.86
CA GLY A 64 4.43 4.00 9.80
C GLY A 64 3.70 5.23 10.33
N ALA A 65 3.03 5.12 11.48
CA ALA A 65 2.36 6.24 12.13
C ALA A 65 3.35 7.34 12.53
N ALA A 66 4.47 6.97 13.15
CA ALA A 66 5.53 7.92 13.53
C ALA A 66 6.12 8.65 12.31
N ALA A 67 6.27 7.97 11.17
CA ALA A 67 6.74 8.60 9.95
C ALA A 67 5.78 9.69 9.42
N ALA A 68 4.50 9.59 9.71
CA ALA A 68 3.49 10.58 9.32
C ALA A 68 3.45 11.81 10.22
N GLU A 69 3.97 11.75 11.45
CA GLU A 69 3.87 12.84 12.44
C GLU A 69 4.53 14.14 11.99
N ALA A 70 5.67 14.05 11.31
CA ALA A 70 6.44 15.20 10.82
C ALA A 70 5.96 15.72 9.45
N LEU A 71 4.96 15.08 8.84
CA LEU A 71 4.45 15.40 7.52
C LEU A 71 3.17 16.23 7.61
N PRO A 72 2.78 16.92 6.51
CA PRO A 72 1.52 17.65 6.45
C PRO A 72 0.33 16.77 6.86
N GLU A 73 -0.74 17.40 7.30
CA GLU A 73 -1.97 16.70 7.67
C GLU A 73 -2.59 15.99 6.47
N GLU A 74 -2.63 16.67 5.33
CA GLU A 74 -3.18 16.14 4.09
C GLU A 74 -2.19 15.22 3.38
N LEU A 75 -2.43 13.90 3.45
CA LEU A 75 -1.59 12.87 2.83
C LEU A 75 -2.40 11.87 2.03
N VAL A 76 -1.76 11.35 1.00
CA VAL A 76 -2.15 10.09 0.34
C VAL A 76 -1.28 8.98 0.89
N TYR A 77 -1.89 7.87 1.25
CA TYR A 77 -1.20 6.69 1.75
C TYR A 77 -1.15 5.62 0.67
N ILE A 78 0.06 5.12 0.38
CA ILE A 78 0.27 3.97 -0.50
C ILE A 78 0.97 2.90 0.32
N GLY A 79 0.45 1.67 0.33
CA GLY A 79 1.07 0.56 1.04
C GLY A 79 1.19 -0.68 0.19
N MET A 80 2.36 -1.32 0.22
CA MET A 80 2.65 -2.54 -0.52
C MET A 80 2.69 -3.74 0.44
N SER A 81 1.78 -4.71 0.31
CA SER A 81 1.71 -5.92 1.14
C SER A 81 1.77 -5.58 2.63
N LEU A 82 2.84 -5.89 3.34
CA LEU A 82 3.04 -5.48 4.74
C LEU A 82 2.78 -3.98 4.96
N GLY A 83 3.20 -3.14 4.01
CA GLY A 83 2.98 -1.70 4.06
C GLY A 83 1.51 -1.28 3.95
N ALA A 84 0.62 -2.17 3.52
CA ALA A 84 -0.82 -1.92 3.54
C ALA A 84 -1.35 -1.73 4.96
N LEU A 85 -0.73 -2.36 5.98
CA LEU A 85 -1.12 -2.20 7.39
C LEU A 85 -1.02 -0.74 7.86
N PRO A 86 0.16 -0.08 7.84
CA PRO A 86 0.25 1.33 8.25
C PRO A 86 -0.49 2.28 7.29
N ALA A 87 -0.56 1.98 5.98
CA ALA A 87 -1.32 2.79 5.03
C ALA A 87 -2.81 2.78 5.36
N GLN A 88 -3.39 1.61 5.56
CA GLN A 88 -4.80 1.45 5.91
C GLN A 88 -5.10 2.01 7.30
N TYR A 89 -4.23 1.75 8.29
CA TYR A 89 -4.36 2.32 9.64
C TYR A 89 -4.45 3.86 9.59
N LEU A 90 -3.51 4.52 8.89
CA LEU A 90 -3.48 5.96 8.79
C LEU A 90 -4.65 6.52 7.97
N ALA A 91 -5.04 5.85 6.90
CA ALA A 91 -6.20 6.24 6.10
C ALA A 91 -7.50 6.21 6.93
N GLN A 92 -7.63 5.27 7.86
CA GLN A 92 -8.82 5.14 8.70
C GLN A 92 -8.82 6.02 9.96
N THR A 93 -7.63 6.38 10.47
CA THR A 93 -7.53 6.97 11.82
C THR A 93 -6.92 8.37 11.86
N ARG A 94 -6.12 8.74 10.86
CA ARG A 94 -5.47 10.05 10.86
C ARG A 94 -6.34 11.08 10.13
N GLN A 95 -6.56 12.22 10.77
CA GLN A 95 -7.23 13.34 10.15
C GLN A 95 -6.46 13.81 8.91
N GLY A 96 -7.17 14.27 7.88
CA GLY A 96 -6.57 14.78 6.65
C GLY A 96 -6.13 13.70 5.66
N ALA A 97 -6.47 12.42 5.89
CA ALA A 97 -6.28 11.37 4.88
C ALA A 97 -7.04 11.72 3.60
N ARG A 98 -6.34 11.84 2.48
CA ARG A 98 -6.93 12.26 1.21
C ARG A 98 -7.35 11.06 0.35
N ARG A 99 -6.53 10.03 0.30
CA ARG A 99 -6.75 8.79 -0.47
C ARG A 99 -5.89 7.66 0.07
N ALA A 100 -6.28 6.42 -0.23
CA ALA A 100 -5.47 5.25 0.03
C ALA A 100 -5.30 4.40 -1.23
N VAL A 101 -4.10 3.88 -1.44
CA VAL A 101 -3.81 2.85 -2.45
C VAL A 101 -3.17 1.67 -1.75
N LEU A 102 -3.83 0.51 -1.80
CA LEU A 102 -3.35 -0.71 -1.19
C LEU A 102 -2.92 -1.69 -2.29
N LEU A 103 -1.63 -2.01 -2.31
CA LEU A 103 -1.05 -2.92 -3.29
C LEU A 103 -0.75 -4.25 -2.60
N HIS A 104 -1.26 -5.34 -3.16
CA HIS A 104 -0.95 -6.72 -2.73
C HIS A 104 -1.45 -7.12 -1.34
N GLY A 105 -2.32 -6.34 -0.69
CA GLY A 105 -2.80 -6.68 0.64
C GLY A 105 -3.88 -5.72 1.13
N ALA A 106 -4.77 -6.20 1.97
CA ALA A 106 -5.75 -5.43 2.71
C ALA A 106 -6.16 -6.22 3.96
N VAL A 107 -6.57 -5.52 5.00
CA VAL A 107 -7.14 -6.16 6.20
C VAL A 107 -8.57 -5.67 6.45
N GLY A 108 -9.30 -6.38 7.29
CA GLY A 108 -10.67 -5.98 7.63
C GLY A 108 -10.70 -4.56 8.21
N VAL A 109 -11.68 -3.76 7.82
CA VAL A 109 -11.85 -2.38 8.30
C VAL A 109 -11.89 -2.33 9.84
N SER A 110 -12.54 -3.31 10.46
CA SER A 110 -12.67 -3.42 11.93
C SER A 110 -11.35 -3.60 12.69
N GLU A 111 -10.24 -3.88 12.00
CA GLU A 111 -8.92 -3.97 12.64
C GLU A 111 -8.45 -2.60 13.19
N PHE A 112 -8.87 -1.51 12.57
CA PHE A 112 -8.40 -0.18 12.91
C PHE A 112 -9.50 0.80 13.36
N SER A 113 -10.70 0.67 12.81
CA SER A 113 -11.85 1.50 13.17
C SER A 113 -13.17 0.78 12.84
N PRO A 114 -14.30 1.19 13.41
CA PRO A 114 -15.59 0.54 13.14
C PRO A 114 -16.03 0.60 11.68
N THR A 115 -15.63 1.64 10.94
CA THR A 115 -16.04 1.88 9.55
C THR A 115 -14.90 2.51 8.75
N TRP A 116 -14.94 2.34 7.42
CA TRP A 116 -14.08 3.13 6.53
C TRP A 116 -14.55 4.59 6.49
N PRO A 117 -13.63 5.60 6.51
CA PRO A 117 -14.02 7.00 6.36
C PRO A 117 -14.62 7.26 4.97
N LYS A 118 -15.82 7.82 4.92
CA LYS A 118 -16.56 8.02 3.67
C LYS A 118 -15.88 8.95 2.68
N ASP A 119 -15.16 9.93 3.19
CA ASP A 119 -14.44 10.96 2.44
C ASP A 119 -13.02 10.55 2.02
N VAL A 120 -12.63 9.30 2.25
CA VAL A 120 -11.32 8.75 1.85
C VAL A 120 -11.51 7.72 0.74
N PRO A 121 -11.36 8.09 -0.55
CA PRO A 121 -11.36 7.16 -1.65
C PRO A 121 -10.24 6.12 -1.53
N VAL A 122 -10.48 4.89 -2.05
CA VAL A 122 -9.50 3.80 -1.98
C VAL A 122 -9.43 2.99 -3.26
N GLU A 123 -8.22 2.71 -3.70
CA GLU A 123 -7.95 1.69 -4.72
C GLU A 123 -7.13 0.55 -4.14
N ILE A 124 -7.52 -0.67 -4.48
CA ILE A 124 -6.81 -1.89 -4.09
C ILE A 124 -6.40 -2.64 -5.36
N HIS A 125 -5.14 -3.08 -5.42
CA HIS A 125 -4.57 -3.76 -6.57
C HIS A 125 -3.88 -5.05 -6.15
N ALA A 126 -4.25 -6.19 -6.75
CA ALA A 126 -3.64 -7.49 -6.49
C ALA A 126 -3.74 -8.40 -7.72
N MET A 127 -3.01 -9.51 -7.75
CA MET A 127 -3.23 -10.56 -8.74
C MET A 127 -4.34 -11.52 -8.30
N ASP A 128 -5.12 -12.00 -9.28
CA ASP A 128 -6.33 -12.82 -9.06
C ASP A 128 -6.05 -14.26 -8.61
N ALA A 129 -4.81 -14.72 -8.77
CA ALA A 129 -4.35 -16.05 -8.34
C ALA A 129 -3.12 -15.98 -7.41
N ASP A 130 -2.88 -14.82 -6.76
CA ASP A 130 -1.85 -14.66 -5.74
C ASP A 130 -2.24 -15.38 -4.45
N PRO A 131 -1.52 -16.44 -4.02
CA PRO A 131 -1.88 -17.18 -2.81
C PRO A 131 -1.81 -16.33 -1.53
N GLU A 132 -0.89 -15.37 -1.46
CA GLU A 132 -0.73 -14.48 -0.30
C GLU A 132 -1.89 -13.48 -0.16
N PHE A 133 -2.64 -13.23 -1.23
CA PHE A 133 -3.81 -12.36 -1.23
C PHE A 133 -5.13 -13.15 -1.20
N VAL A 134 -5.22 -14.23 -1.98
CA VAL A 134 -6.46 -15.00 -2.12
C VAL A 134 -6.65 -15.96 -0.96
N ASP A 135 -5.61 -16.77 -0.64
CA ASP A 135 -5.71 -17.82 0.38
C ASP A 135 -5.58 -17.28 1.81
N SER A 136 -5.02 -16.08 1.99
CA SER A 136 -4.93 -15.40 3.29
C SER A 136 -6.26 -14.82 3.79
N GLY A 137 -7.21 -14.58 2.88
CA GLY A 137 -8.44 -13.87 3.15
C GLY A 137 -8.39 -12.36 2.87
N ASP A 138 -7.25 -11.84 2.41
CA ASP A 138 -7.10 -10.42 2.06
C ASP A 138 -8.06 -10.00 0.93
N ILE A 139 -8.37 -10.90 -0.01
CA ILE A 139 -9.35 -10.63 -1.07
C ILE A 139 -10.75 -10.37 -0.51
N ASP A 140 -11.19 -11.11 0.50
CA ASP A 140 -12.48 -10.90 1.14
C ASP A 140 -12.51 -9.58 1.92
N ALA A 141 -11.40 -9.28 2.61
CA ALA A 141 -11.22 -8.01 3.29
C ALA A 141 -11.23 -6.82 2.31
N ALA A 142 -10.56 -6.95 1.17
CA ALA A 142 -10.54 -5.95 0.11
C ALA A 142 -11.93 -5.71 -0.49
N MET A 143 -12.68 -6.78 -0.80
CA MET A 143 -14.05 -6.68 -1.31
C MET A 143 -14.98 -6.00 -0.31
N ALA A 144 -14.89 -6.35 0.96
CA ALA A 144 -15.67 -5.71 2.02
C ALA A 144 -15.33 -4.22 2.15
N LEU A 145 -14.02 -3.89 2.17
CA LEU A 145 -13.54 -2.52 2.30
C LEU A 145 -14.05 -1.63 1.14
N VAL A 146 -13.87 -2.06 -0.11
CA VAL A 146 -14.33 -1.25 -1.27
C VAL A 146 -15.85 -1.14 -1.34
N SER A 147 -16.58 -2.12 -0.80
CA SER A 147 -18.04 -2.04 -0.68
C SER A 147 -18.50 -1.02 0.37
N GLU A 148 -17.68 -0.75 1.39
CA GLU A 148 -17.97 0.19 2.46
C GLU A 148 -17.58 1.63 2.09
N ALA A 149 -16.52 1.81 1.30
CA ALA A 149 -16.06 3.10 0.83
C ALA A 149 -17.04 3.70 -0.20
N GLU A 150 -17.26 5.04 -0.15
CA GLU A 150 -18.10 5.72 -1.15
C GLU A 150 -17.46 5.71 -2.55
N ASP A 151 -16.12 5.78 -2.61
CA ASP A 151 -15.32 5.63 -3.84
C ASP A 151 -14.24 4.57 -3.60
N GLY A 152 -14.63 3.31 -3.77
CA GLY A 152 -13.77 2.15 -3.57
C GLY A 152 -13.66 1.30 -4.84
N ASN A 153 -12.44 0.95 -5.22
CA ASN A 153 -12.18 0.13 -6.40
C ASN A 153 -11.19 -1.00 -6.10
N LEU A 154 -11.55 -2.22 -6.48
CA LEU A 154 -10.65 -3.38 -6.45
C LEU A 154 -10.29 -3.77 -7.89
N PHE A 155 -8.99 -3.72 -8.20
CA PHE A 155 -8.45 -4.13 -9.49
C PHE A 155 -7.68 -5.44 -9.34
N LEU A 156 -8.18 -6.48 -9.99
CA LEU A 156 -7.52 -7.78 -10.07
C LEU A 156 -6.83 -7.93 -11.43
N TYR A 157 -5.57 -8.37 -11.40
CA TYR A 157 -4.74 -8.61 -12.56
C TYR A 157 -4.53 -10.10 -12.76
N PRO A 158 -4.55 -10.62 -14.00
CA PRO A 158 -4.29 -12.04 -14.23
C PRO A 158 -2.87 -12.41 -13.80
N GLY A 159 -2.73 -13.38 -12.89
CA GLY A 159 -1.42 -13.84 -12.45
C GLY A 159 -1.37 -14.24 -10.98
N LYS A 160 -0.18 -14.63 -10.53
CA LYS A 160 0.04 -15.16 -9.18
C LYS A 160 1.20 -14.50 -8.42
N GLY A 161 1.90 -13.54 -9.03
CA GLY A 161 3.03 -12.87 -8.41
C GLY A 161 2.58 -11.95 -7.28
N HIS A 162 3.03 -12.22 -6.05
CA HIS A 162 2.60 -11.42 -4.91
C HIS A 162 3.09 -9.96 -5.02
N LEU A 163 4.39 -9.77 -5.26
CA LEU A 163 5.01 -8.45 -5.32
C LEU A 163 5.27 -7.98 -6.76
N PHE A 164 4.29 -8.20 -7.65
CA PHE A 164 4.44 -7.98 -9.09
C PHE A 164 4.74 -6.54 -9.51
N THR A 165 4.56 -5.57 -8.64
CA THR A 165 4.91 -4.16 -8.91
C THR A 165 6.35 -3.80 -8.58
N ASP A 166 7.11 -4.70 -7.93
CA ASP A 166 8.51 -4.46 -7.57
C ASP A 166 9.45 -4.94 -8.68
N SER A 167 10.05 -3.98 -9.40
CA SER A 167 10.92 -4.25 -10.56
C SER A 167 12.25 -4.93 -10.22
N SER A 168 12.59 -5.07 -8.95
CA SER A 168 13.82 -5.72 -8.49
C SER A 168 13.62 -7.19 -8.07
N LEU A 169 12.37 -7.68 -8.10
CA LEU A 169 12.02 -9.02 -7.65
C LEU A 169 11.63 -9.95 -8.81
N ALA A 170 11.70 -11.26 -8.56
CA ALA A 170 11.35 -12.26 -9.55
C ALA A 170 9.86 -12.29 -9.94
N ASP A 171 8.99 -11.83 -9.04
CA ASP A 171 7.54 -11.74 -9.25
C ASP A 171 7.13 -10.58 -10.17
N TYR A 172 8.06 -9.72 -10.56
CA TYR A 172 7.78 -8.53 -11.36
C TYR A 172 7.07 -8.87 -12.67
N ASP A 173 5.92 -8.24 -12.86
CA ASP A 173 5.18 -8.27 -14.14
C ASP A 173 5.15 -6.85 -14.72
N PRO A 174 5.94 -6.55 -15.75
CA PRO A 174 6.07 -5.20 -16.29
C PRO A 174 4.77 -4.65 -16.89
N GLU A 175 3.91 -5.50 -17.46
CA GLU A 175 2.66 -5.06 -18.07
C GLU A 175 1.62 -4.73 -16.99
N ALA A 176 1.45 -5.62 -16.02
CA ALA A 176 0.56 -5.39 -14.88
C ALA A 176 1.03 -4.20 -14.04
N ALA A 177 2.34 -4.12 -13.73
CA ALA A 177 2.92 -3.01 -12.97
C ALA A 177 2.74 -1.66 -13.68
N ALA A 178 2.91 -1.60 -15.00
CA ALA A 178 2.66 -0.39 -15.78
C ALA A 178 1.17 0.02 -15.75
N LEU A 179 0.26 -0.96 -15.75
CA LEU A 179 -1.17 -0.69 -15.63
C LEU A 179 -1.54 -0.19 -14.23
N VAL A 180 -0.96 -0.78 -13.16
CA VAL A 180 -1.10 -0.27 -11.80
C VAL A 180 -0.64 1.18 -11.73
N MET A 181 0.57 1.47 -12.19
CA MET A 181 1.13 2.84 -12.15
C MET A 181 0.22 3.85 -12.86
N ARG A 182 -0.32 3.52 -14.05
CA ARG A 182 -1.25 4.42 -14.75
C ARG A 182 -2.52 4.70 -13.94
N ARG A 183 -3.11 3.67 -13.31
CA ARG A 183 -4.31 3.83 -12.48
C ARG A 183 -4.02 4.66 -11.24
N VAL A 184 -2.93 4.35 -10.54
CA VAL A 184 -2.49 5.13 -9.37
C VAL A 184 -2.27 6.60 -9.72
N LEU A 185 -1.57 6.90 -10.83
CA LEU A 185 -1.36 8.28 -11.26
C LEU A 185 -2.67 8.99 -11.62
N GLN A 186 -3.60 8.31 -12.27
CA GLN A 186 -4.93 8.86 -12.54
C GLN A 186 -5.67 9.15 -11.25
N PHE A 187 -5.69 8.21 -10.33
CA PHE A 187 -6.33 8.34 -9.03
C PHE A 187 -5.75 9.49 -8.21
N LEU A 188 -4.43 9.74 -8.30
CA LEU A 188 -3.77 10.86 -7.63
C LEU A 188 -4.09 12.23 -8.25
N GLN A 189 -4.36 12.29 -9.56
CA GLN A 189 -4.74 13.55 -10.24
C GLN A 189 -6.08 14.09 -9.77
N ASP A 190 -7.03 13.21 -9.46
CA ASP A 190 -8.38 13.60 -9.04
C ASP A 190 -8.41 14.27 -7.64
N VAL A 191 -7.29 14.20 -6.87
CA VAL A 191 -7.15 14.92 -5.59
C VAL A 191 -7.13 16.45 -5.78
N ASP A 192 -6.62 16.94 -6.91
CA ASP A 192 -6.48 18.37 -7.17
C ASP A 192 -7.75 18.98 -7.77
N ALA A 193 -8.77 18.17 -8.08
CA ALA A 193 -10.01 18.60 -8.77
C ALA A 193 -11.19 18.90 -7.82
N GLY A 194 -11.00 18.74 -6.48
CA GLY A 194 -12.05 18.88 -5.47
C GLY A 194 -11.96 20.10 -4.57
#